data_3e2a9f839a391e9c3807c55e1c0ebc57
#
_entry.id   3e2a9f839a391e9c3807c55e1c0ebc57
#
_cell.length_a   1.000
_cell.length_b   1.000
_cell.length_c   1.000
_cell.angle_alpha   90.00
_cell.angle_beta   90.00
_cell.angle_gamma   90.00
#
_symmetry.space_group_name_H-M   'P 1'
#
loop_
_entity.id
_entity.type
_entity.pdbx_description
1 polymer ?
#
loop_
_entity_poly.entity_id
_entity_poly.type
_entity_poly.pdbx_seq_one_letter_code
_entity_poly.pdbx_strand_id
1 'polypeptide(L)'
;HFNYKKKDISCKYFWDDGTKLSAYSDKIKFTKEIENILGVKQSIVSAYLLKAKKKYELTKRIFLEQSLHKLKTYFSKDLLNGVFNIFSFQINKTLNQVNASELKEPHLVQLFNRFATYNGSSPYKTPGMMTLVQHLEQEYGTFVSDKGMQNITNSLYNLALRQGVDFK
;
A
#
# COMPACT_ATOMS: atom_id res chain seq x y z
N HIS A 1 7.87 -1.82 -27.19
CA HIS A 1 8.52 -1.32 -25.97
C HIS A 1 7.45 -0.66 -25.10
N PHE A 2 7.34 -1.10 -23.84
CA PHE A 2 6.40 -0.53 -22.87
C PHE A 2 7.14 0.53 -22.04
N ASN A 3 6.71 1.80 -22.14
CA ASN A 3 7.30 2.90 -21.41
C ASN A 3 6.37 3.39 -20.30
N TYR A 4 6.95 3.69 -19.15
CA TYR A 4 6.25 4.21 -17.99
C TYR A 4 7.11 5.21 -17.21
N LYS A 5 6.46 6.09 -16.45
CA LYS A 5 7.12 7.11 -15.62
C LYS A 5 6.67 6.98 -14.18
N LYS A 6 7.64 7.07 -13.26
CA LYS A 6 7.35 7.23 -11.83
C LYS A 6 6.85 8.65 -11.57
N LYS A 7 5.80 8.78 -10.75
CA LYS A 7 5.27 10.08 -10.34
C LYS A 7 5.91 10.53 -9.03
N ASP A 8 6.29 11.81 -8.96
CA ASP A 8 6.80 12.41 -7.71
C ASP A 8 5.69 12.55 -6.66
N ILE A 9 4.46 12.86 -7.11
CA ILE A 9 3.28 12.96 -6.28
C ILE A 9 2.35 11.82 -6.68
N SER A 10 2.07 10.91 -5.74
CA SER A 10 1.16 9.77 -5.95
C SER A 10 -0.30 10.20 -5.84
N CYS A 11 -0.62 11.12 -4.93
CA CYS A 11 -1.97 11.61 -4.70
C CYS A 11 -1.95 13.03 -4.13
N LYS A 12 -2.98 13.82 -4.44
CA LYS A 12 -3.26 15.10 -3.80
C LYS A 12 -4.57 15.00 -3.03
N TYR A 13 -4.56 15.50 -1.80
CA TYR A 13 -5.72 15.51 -0.91
C TYR A 13 -6.23 16.93 -0.76
N PHE A 14 -7.54 17.05 -0.70
CA PHE A 14 -8.26 18.31 -0.53
C PHE A 14 -9.39 18.06 0.46
N TRP A 15 -9.48 18.87 1.50
CA TRP A 15 -10.53 18.77 2.52
C TRP A 15 -11.40 20.03 2.50
N ASP A 16 -12.62 19.91 3.02
CA ASP A 16 -13.62 20.99 3.00
C ASP A 16 -13.22 22.20 3.85
N ASP A 17 -12.34 22.02 4.82
CA ASP A 17 -11.76 23.10 5.63
C ASP A 17 -10.65 23.89 4.91
N GLY A 18 -10.38 23.57 3.64
CA GLY A 18 -9.36 24.19 2.81
C GLY A 18 -7.96 23.57 2.94
N THR A 19 -7.77 22.59 3.81
CA THR A 19 -6.50 21.86 3.96
C THR A 19 -6.16 21.12 2.66
N LYS A 20 -4.90 21.22 2.23
CA LYS A 20 -4.39 20.56 1.03
C LYS A 20 -3.08 19.87 1.36
N LEU A 21 -2.90 18.63 0.89
CA LEU A 21 -1.69 17.86 1.13
C LEU A 21 -1.29 17.08 -0.12
N SER A 22 -0.01 17.07 -0.44
CA SER A 22 0.57 16.28 -1.53
C SER A 22 1.27 15.04 -0.97
N ALA A 23 0.78 13.86 -1.33
CA ALA A 23 1.44 12.60 -0.99
C ALA A 23 2.60 12.36 -1.97
N TYR A 24 3.80 12.73 -1.57
CA TYR A 24 5.02 12.49 -2.35
C TYR A 24 5.42 11.03 -2.32
N SER A 25 5.96 10.53 -3.43
CA SER A 25 6.56 9.19 -3.52
C SER A 25 7.88 9.09 -2.74
N ASP A 26 8.56 10.21 -2.51
CA ASP A 26 9.72 10.29 -1.62
C ASP A 26 9.26 10.37 -0.16
N LYS A 27 9.73 9.45 0.67
CA LYS A 27 9.30 9.32 2.08
C LYS A 27 9.68 10.54 2.93
N ILE A 28 10.85 11.14 2.67
CA ILE A 28 11.33 12.29 3.44
C ILE A 28 10.47 13.50 3.09
N LYS A 29 10.23 13.73 1.80
CA LYS A 29 9.33 14.80 1.35
C LYS A 29 7.91 14.61 1.89
N PHE A 30 7.40 13.37 1.87
CA PHE A 30 6.05 13.06 2.36
C PHE A 30 5.90 13.31 3.86
N THR A 31 6.82 12.83 4.68
CA THR A 31 6.76 13.05 6.14
C THR A 31 6.94 14.52 6.51
N LYS A 32 7.78 15.25 5.76
CA LYS A 32 7.95 16.70 5.92
C LYS A 32 6.70 17.48 5.53
N GLU A 33 6.04 17.10 4.44
CA GLU A 33 4.77 17.70 4.02
C GLU A 33 3.68 17.52 5.08
N ILE A 34 3.56 16.30 5.63
CA ILE A 34 2.62 16.01 6.73
C ILE A 34 2.91 16.88 7.95
N GLU A 35 4.18 17.02 8.35
CA GLU A 35 4.54 17.86 9.48
C GLU A 35 4.21 19.33 9.24
N ASN A 36 4.50 19.84 8.04
CA ASN A 36 4.24 21.23 7.68
C ASN A 36 2.74 21.56 7.60
N ILE A 37 1.93 20.66 7.08
CA ILE A 37 0.50 20.92 6.82
C ILE A 37 -0.38 20.49 8.00
N LEU A 38 -0.09 19.34 8.61
CA LEU A 38 -0.94 18.74 9.65
C LEU A 38 -0.33 18.80 11.06
N GLY A 39 0.89 19.33 11.21
CA GLY A 39 1.57 19.45 12.52
C GLY A 39 2.00 18.11 13.14
N VAL A 40 1.91 17.00 12.40
CA VAL A 40 2.30 15.68 12.90
C VAL A 40 3.80 15.45 12.68
N LYS A 41 4.54 15.22 13.78
CA LYS A 41 5.99 15.01 13.72
C LYS A 41 6.39 13.91 12.74
N GLN A 42 7.43 14.15 11.94
CA GLN A 42 7.96 13.17 10.98
C GLN A 42 8.30 11.83 11.62
N SER A 43 8.78 11.84 12.87
CA SER A 43 9.11 10.62 13.62
C SER A 43 7.91 9.69 13.83
N ILE A 44 6.71 10.25 14.07
CA ILE A 44 5.47 9.48 14.26
C ILE A 44 5.10 8.79 12.94
N VAL A 45 5.08 9.56 11.85
CA VAL A 45 4.73 9.02 10.53
C VAL A 45 5.76 7.98 10.08
N SER A 46 7.05 8.26 10.27
CA SER A 46 8.14 7.33 9.92
C SER A 46 8.04 6.02 10.71
N ALA A 47 7.73 6.07 12.00
CA ALA A 47 7.52 4.88 12.82
C ALA A 47 6.32 4.05 12.34
N TYR A 48 5.22 4.73 11.96
CA TYR A 48 4.04 4.08 11.41
C TYR A 48 4.35 3.38 10.07
N LEU A 49 5.03 4.06 9.15
CA LEU A 49 5.46 3.48 7.87
C LEU A 49 6.43 2.29 8.05
N LEU A 50 7.33 2.36 9.05
CA LEU A 50 8.24 1.25 9.37
C LEU A 50 7.49 0.02 9.88
N LYS A 51 6.43 0.20 10.69
CA LYS A 51 5.57 -0.92 11.12
C LYS A 51 4.85 -1.56 9.93
N ALA A 52 4.35 -0.76 8.99
CA ALA A 52 3.74 -1.25 7.76
C ALA A 52 4.73 -2.08 6.91
N LYS A 53 5.96 -1.59 6.76
CA LYS A 53 7.05 -2.33 6.11
C LYS A 53 7.30 -3.67 6.77
N LYS A 54 7.43 -3.71 8.10
CA LYS A 54 7.65 -4.98 8.83
C LYS A 54 6.52 -5.98 8.61
N LYS A 55 5.27 -5.53 8.64
CA LYS A 55 4.11 -6.40 8.34
C LYS A 55 4.19 -6.95 6.92
N TYR A 56 4.51 -6.11 5.93
CA TYR A 56 4.66 -6.53 4.55
C TYR A 56 5.78 -7.57 4.40
N GLU A 57 6.97 -7.33 4.95
CA GLU A 57 8.10 -8.26 4.87
C GLU A 57 7.82 -9.64 5.50
N LEU A 58 7.05 -9.66 6.59
CA LEU A 58 6.64 -10.91 7.23
C LEU A 58 5.60 -11.71 6.41
N THR A 59 4.80 -11.02 5.60
CA THR A 59 3.66 -11.63 4.91
C THR A 59 3.90 -11.89 3.43
N LYS A 60 4.80 -11.14 2.78
CA LYS A 60 4.99 -11.21 1.33
C LYS A 60 5.33 -12.61 0.82
N ARG A 61 6.21 -13.32 1.52
CA ARG A 61 6.63 -14.67 1.12
C ARG A 61 5.50 -15.68 1.19
N ILE A 62 4.63 -15.56 2.20
CA ILE A 62 3.52 -16.48 2.40
C ILE A 62 2.40 -16.19 1.41
N PHE A 63 1.99 -14.91 1.27
CA PHE A 63 0.78 -14.55 0.56
C PHE A 63 1.01 -14.13 -0.90
N LEU A 64 2.22 -13.70 -1.27
CA LEU A 64 2.52 -13.21 -2.61
C LEU A 64 3.47 -14.12 -3.40
N GLU A 65 4.41 -14.78 -2.72
CA GLU A 65 5.47 -15.56 -3.38
C GLU A 65 5.22 -17.06 -3.33
N GLN A 66 4.31 -17.53 -2.46
CA GLN A 66 4.02 -18.97 -2.31
C GLN A 66 2.53 -19.27 -2.58
N SER A 67 2.28 -20.47 -3.07
CA SER A 67 0.90 -20.96 -3.24
C SER A 67 0.36 -21.50 -1.92
N LEU A 68 -0.74 -20.92 -1.43
CA LEU A 68 -1.44 -21.39 -0.23
C LEU A 68 -2.12 -22.77 -0.41
N HIS A 69 -2.23 -23.26 -1.66
CA HIS A 69 -2.82 -24.57 -1.97
C HIS A 69 -1.83 -25.72 -1.80
N LYS A 70 -0.54 -25.44 -1.54
CA LYS A 70 0.48 -26.48 -1.34
C LYS A 70 0.69 -26.75 0.14
N LEU A 71 0.51 -28.00 0.59
CA LEU A 71 0.75 -28.43 1.98
C LEU A 71 2.15 -28.04 2.49
N LYS A 72 3.17 -28.06 1.62
CA LYS A 72 4.53 -27.65 1.94
C LYS A 72 4.64 -26.23 2.47
N THR A 73 3.75 -25.33 2.03
CA THR A 73 3.72 -23.93 2.50
C THR A 73 3.39 -23.85 3.99
N TYR A 74 2.55 -24.77 4.50
CA TYR A 74 2.13 -24.80 5.90
C TYR A 74 3.23 -25.28 6.86
N PHE A 75 4.25 -25.97 6.36
CA PHE A 75 5.43 -26.40 7.11
C PHE A 75 6.65 -25.52 6.90
N SER A 76 6.46 -24.32 6.30
CA SER A 76 7.55 -23.38 6.05
C SER A 76 7.94 -22.62 7.32
N LYS A 77 9.24 -22.28 7.45
CA LYS A 77 9.74 -21.41 8.53
C LYS A 77 9.08 -20.02 8.48
N ASP A 78 8.70 -19.57 7.29
CA ASP A 78 8.04 -18.26 7.09
C ASP A 78 6.64 -18.25 7.72
N LEU A 79 5.89 -19.34 7.61
CA LEU A 79 4.59 -19.45 8.28
C LEU A 79 4.73 -19.50 9.81
N LEU A 80 5.69 -20.24 10.33
CA LEU A 80 5.96 -20.27 11.77
C LEU A 80 6.31 -18.89 12.29
N ASN A 81 7.18 -18.14 11.60
CA ASN A 81 7.48 -16.75 11.94
C ASN A 81 6.23 -15.84 11.87
N GLY A 82 5.37 -16.06 10.90
CA GLY A 82 4.08 -15.33 10.79
C GLY A 82 3.18 -15.62 11.99
N VAL A 83 3.06 -16.88 12.42
CA VAL A 83 2.26 -17.27 13.58
C VAL A 83 2.81 -16.66 14.88
N PHE A 84 4.12 -16.70 15.10
CA PHE A 84 4.76 -16.06 16.26
C PHE A 84 4.56 -14.53 16.30
N ASN A 85 4.39 -13.90 15.13
CA ASN A 85 4.18 -12.46 15.03
C ASN A 85 2.68 -12.06 14.85
N ILE A 86 1.74 -12.99 15.06
CA ILE A 86 0.31 -12.78 14.78
C ILE A 86 -0.27 -11.54 15.49
N PHE A 87 0.16 -11.27 16.71
CA PHE A 87 -0.25 -10.09 17.47
C PHE A 87 0.24 -8.78 16.85
N SER A 88 1.38 -8.79 16.14
CA SER A 88 1.90 -7.61 15.45
C SER A 88 1.07 -7.23 14.22
N PHE A 89 0.27 -8.15 13.68
CA PHE A 89 -0.61 -7.91 12.55
C PHE A 89 -1.88 -7.14 12.90
N GLN A 90 -2.20 -7.00 14.19
CA GLN A 90 -3.38 -6.25 14.65
C GLN A 90 -4.69 -6.68 13.98
N ILE A 91 -4.85 -8.00 13.75
CA ILE A 91 -6.02 -8.58 13.07
C ILE A 91 -7.33 -8.42 13.87
N ASN A 92 -7.21 -8.21 15.17
CA ASN A 92 -8.33 -7.96 16.11
C ASN A 92 -8.80 -6.49 16.12
N LYS A 93 -8.14 -5.61 15.36
CA LYS A 93 -8.50 -4.19 15.21
C LYS A 93 -8.87 -3.90 13.76
N THR A 94 -9.71 -2.90 13.55
CA THR A 94 -9.96 -2.39 12.21
C THR A 94 -8.83 -1.47 11.75
N LEU A 95 -8.70 -1.26 10.43
CA LEU A 95 -7.74 -0.33 9.85
C LEU A 95 -7.90 1.08 10.44
N ASN A 96 -9.16 1.56 10.57
CA ASN A 96 -9.44 2.85 11.19
C ASN A 96 -8.98 2.91 12.65
N GLN A 97 -9.23 1.87 13.45
CA GLN A 97 -8.79 1.82 14.85
C GLN A 97 -7.27 1.89 14.97
N VAL A 98 -6.54 1.19 14.12
CA VAL A 98 -5.07 1.24 14.08
C VAL A 98 -4.60 2.64 13.69
N ASN A 99 -5.13 3.20 12.61
CA ASN A 99 -4.75 4.52 12.12
C ASN A 99 -5.05 5.61 13.17
N ALA A 100 -6.26 5.60 13.76
CA ALA A 100 -6.64 6.56 14.77
C ALA A 100 -5.77 6.48 16.04
N SER A 101 -5.40 5.27 16.47
CA SER A 101 -4.56 5.09 17.65
C SER A 101 -3.11 5.54 17.46
N GLU A 102 -2.57 5.37 16.26
CA GLU A 102 -1.15 5.64 15.97
C GLU A 102 -0.90 7.06 15.44
N LEU A 103 -1.83 7.60 14.63
CA LEU A 103 -1.63 8.89 13.94
C LEU A 103 -2.37 10.05 14.62
N LYS A 104 -3.52 9.79 15.24
CA LYS A 104 -4.38 10.72 16.00
C LYS A 104 -4.98 11.88 15.20
N GLU A 105 -4.24 12.49 14.28
CA GLU A 105 -4.68 13.64 13.48
C GLU A 105 -5.74 13.18 12.45
N PRO A 106 -6.94 13.81 12.41
CA PRO A 106 -8.10 13.32 11.64
C PRO A 106 -7.86 13.22 10.13
N HIS A 107 -7.25 14.23 9.50
CA HIS A 107 -6.97 14.23 8.06
C HIS A 107 -5.98 13.12 7.71
N LEU A 108 -4.97 12.93 8.56
CA LEU A 108 -3.97 11.88 8.36
C LEU A 108 -4.58 10.49 8.54
N VAL A 109 -5.47 10.31 9.52
CA VAL A 109 -6.24 9.07 9.69
C VAL A 109 -7.09 8.79 8.46
N GLN A 110 -7.80 9.78 7.93
CA GLN A 110 -8.60 9.64 6.72
C GLN A 110 -7.73 9.32 5.50
N LEU A 111 -6.57 9.99 5.35
CA LEU A 111 -5.61 9.71 4.28
C LEU A 111 -5.21 8.24 4.28
N PHE A 112 -4.83 7.69 5.43
CA PHE A 112 -4.41 6.29 5.54
C PHE A 112 -5.58 5.29 5.50
N ASN A 113 -6.80 5.70 5.88
CA ASN A 113 -8.01 4.91 5.71
C ASN A 113 -8.35 4.65 4.23
N ARG A 114 -7.95 5.54 3.33
CA ARG A 114 -8.11 5.35 1.87
C ARG A 114 -7.55 4.01 1.40
N PHE A 115 -6.52 3.49 2.03
CA PHE A 115 -5.91 2.22 1.60
C PHE A 115 -6.86 1.01 1.71
N ALA A 116 -7.96 1.10 2.45
CA ALA A 116 -9.02 0.08 2.43
C ALA A 116 -9.67 -0.08 1.05
N THR A 117 -9.68 0.98 0.22
CA THR A 117 -10.28 0.96 -1.12
C THR A 117 -9.57 0.00 -2.09
N TYR A 118 -8.29 -0.33 -1.86
CA TYR A 118 -7.57 -1.32 -2.65
C TYR A 118 -8.21 -2.72 -2.59
N ASN A 119 -8.96 -3.00 -1.51
CA ASN A 119 -9.72 -4.25 -1.35
C ASN A 119 -11.23 -4.04 -1.52
N GLY A 120 -11.67 -2.87 -2.00
CA GLY A 120 -13.09 -2.55 -2.11
C GLY A 120 -13.84 -2.59 -0.76
N SER A 121 -13.14 -2.31 0.35
CA SER A 121 -13.65 -2.48 1.69
C SER A 121 -13.70 -1.15 2.48
N SER A 122 -14.53 -1.11 3.50
CA SER A 122 -14.59 0.02 4.45
C SER A 122 -13.45 -0.07 5.48
N PRO A 123 -12.74 1.03 5.81
CA PRO A 123 -11.68 1.03 6.82
C PRO A 123 -12.18 0.65 8.22
N TYR A 124 -13.48 0.77 8.48
CA TYR A 124 -14.13 0.38 9.72
C TYR A 124 -14.41 -1.12 9.82
N LYS A 125 -14.27 -1.87 8.72
CA LYS A 125 -14.45 -3.33 8.64
C LYS A 125 -13.18 -4.05 8.22
N THR A 126 -12.26 -3.36 7.55
CA THR A 126 -10.97 -3.89 7.08
C THR A 126 -10.07 -4.21 8.27
N PRO A 127 -9.44 -5.39 8.33
CA PRO A 127 -8.47 -5.72 9.39
C PRO A 127 -7.27 -4.78 9.43
N GLY A 128 -6.75 -4.49 10.63
CA GLY A 128 -5.63 -3.59 10.85
C GLY A 128 -4.32 -4.01 10.18
N MET A 129 -4.17 -5.30 9.87
CA MET A 129 -3.01 -5.76 9.10
C MET A 129 -2.91 -5.09 7.72
N MET A 130 -4.03 -4.62 7.15
CA MET A 130 -4.07 -3.96 5.84
C MET A 130 -3.33 -2.61 5.81
N THR A 131 -2.84 -2.11 6.94
CA THR A 131 -1.85 -1.03 6.97
C THR A 131 -0.59 -1.35 6.14
N LEU A 132 -0.33 -2.63 5.85
CA LEU A 132 0.78 -3.04 4.97
C LEU A 132 0.62 -2.56 3.52
N VAL A 133 -0.62 -2.34 3.03
CA VAL A 133 -0.88 -1.95 1.64
C VAL A 133 -0.23 -0.61 1.28
N GLN A 134 -0.23 0.35 2.20
CA GLN A 134 0.44 1.64 2.01
C GLN A 134 1.95 1.50 1.76
N HIS A 135 2.58 0.44 2.30
CA HIS A 135 4.00 0.19 2.07
C HIS A 135 4.29 -0.01 0.58
N LEU A 136 3.39 -0.65 -0.16
CA LEU A 136 3.54 -0.85 -1.61
C LEU A 136 3.65 0.49 -2.35
N GLU A 137 2.73 1.43 -2.06
CA GLU A 137 2.74 2.75 -2.68
C GLU A 137 3.99 3.56 -2.26
N GLN A 138 4.36 3.52 -0.99
CA GLN A 138 5.47 4.30 -0.46
C GLN A 138 6.86 3.75 -0.80
N GLU A 139 7.02 2.44 -0.96
CA GLU A 139 8.31 1.82 -1.28
C GLU A 139 8.55 1.76 -2.78
N TYR A 140 7.57 1.25 -3.52
CA TYR A 140 7.70 1.06 -4.97
C TYR A 140 7.33 2.33 -5.75
N GLY A 141 6.42 3.14 -5.22
CA GLY A 141 5.94 4.37 -5.84
C GLY A 141 4.75 4.14 -6.77
N THR A 142 4.29 5.21 -7.36
CA THR A 142 3.18 5.23 -8.32
C THR A 142 3.72 5.47 -9.73
N PHE A 143 3.28 4.64 -10.67
CA PHE A 143 3.73 4.69 -12.05
C PHE A 143 2.56 4.92 -12.99
N VAL A 144 2.83 5.63 -14.08
CA VAL A 144 1.85 5.87 -15.15
C VAL A 144 2.50 5.52 -16.48
N SER A 145 1.77 4.76 -17.31
CA SER A 145 2.18 4.50 -18.69
C SER A 145 2.14 5.79 -19.52
N ASP A 146 3.13 6.02 -20.36
CA ASP A 146 3.25 7.24 -21.18
C ASP A 146 2.01 7.49 -22.08
N LYS A 147 1.33 6.43 -22.50
CA LYS A 147 0.12 6.50 -23.35
C LYS A 147 -1.17 6.13 -22.61
N GLY A 148 -1.19 6.27 -21.27
CA GLY A 148 -2.32 5.90 -20.43
C GLY A 148 -2.48 4.40 -20.21
N MET A 149 -3.52 4.00 -19.47
CA MET A 149 -3.74 2.61 -19.06
C MET A 149 -3.99 1.66 -20.25
N GLN A 150 -4.64 2.15 -21.33
CA GLN A 150 -4.89 1.36 -22.54
C GLN A 150 -3.59 0.84 -23.18
N ASN A 151 -2.47 1.53 -22.98
CA ASN A 151 -1.17 1.08 -23.48
C ASN A 151 -0.71 -0.25 -22.85
N ILE A 152 -1.13 -0.56 -21.63
CA ILE A 152 -0.85 -1.86 -20.97
C ILE A 152 -1.57 -2.96 -21.77
N THR A 153 -2.87 -2.78 -21.99
CA THR A 153 -3.69 -3.73 -22.77
C THR A 153 -3.11 -3.94 -24.17
N ASN A 154 -2.80 -2.86 -24.89
CA ASN A 154 -2.24 -2.93 -26.23
C ASN A 154 -0.87 -3.64 -26.25
N SER A 155 -0.05 -3.41 -25.23
CA SER A 155 1.27 -4.06 -25.12
C SER A 155 1.14 -5.57 -24.88
N LEU A 156 0.20 -5.98 -24.04
CA LEU A 156 -0.10 -7.39 -23.78
C LEU A 156 -0.71 -8.06 -25.01
N TYR A 157 -1.65 -7.40 -25.69
CA TYR A 157 -2.25 -7.88 -26.93
C TYR A 157 -1.18 -8.14 -27.99
N ASN A 158 -0.30 -7.16 -28.25
CA ASN A 158 0.79 -7.30 -29.21
C ASN A 158 1.81 -8.38 -28.80
N LEU A 159 2.04 -8.56 -27.50
CA LEU A 159 2.88 -9.65 -27.01
C LEU A 159 2.23 -11.01 -27.31
N ALA A 160 0.96 -11.17 -27.02
CA ALA A 160 0.21 -12.40 -27.24
C ALA A 160 0.20 -12.78 -28.71
N LEU A 161 -0.06 -11.81 -29.64
CA LEU A 161 0.05 -12.04 -31.09
C LEU A 161 1.42 -12.57 -31.50
N ARG A 162 2.51 -11.97 -30.97
CA ARG A 162 3.88 -12.45 -31.25
C ARG A 162 4.15 -13.86 -30.71
N GLN A 163 3.42 -14.28 -29.67
CA GLN A 163 3.50 -15.63 -29.11
C GLN A 163 2.56 -16.64 -29.81
N GLY A 164 1.89 -16.23 -30.91
CA GLY A 164 1.01 -17.09 -31.69
C GLY A 164 -0.41 -17.25 -31.11
N VAL A 165 -0.84 -16.38 -30.21
CA VAL A 165 -2.23 -16.38 -29.71
C VAL A 165 -3.15 -15.82 -30.77
N ASP A 166 -4.20 -16.57 -31.11
CA ASP A 166 -5.28 -16.15 -32.01
C ASP A 166 -6.44 -15.56 -31.19
N PHE A 167 -6.81 -14.32 -31.51
CA PHE A 167 -7.92 -13.63 -30.85
C PHE A 167 -9.19 -13.77 -31.74
N LYS A 168 -10.23 -14.30 -31.15
CA LYS A 168 -11.55 -14.43 -31.77
C LYS A 168 -12.50 -13.38 -31.24
#